data_9b4ceab09b7e7b47e80f3e4941b0e20e
#
_entry.id   9b4ceab09b7e7b47e80f3e4941b0e20e
#
_cell.length_a   1.000
_cell.length_b   1.000
_cell.length_c   1.000
_cell.angle_alpha   90.00
_cell.angle_beta   90.00
_cell.angle_gamma   90.00
#
_symmetry.space_group_name_H-M   'P 1'
#
loop_
_entity.id
_entity.type
_entity.pdbx_description
1 polymer ?
#
loop_
_entity_poly.entity_id
_entity_poly.type
_entity_poly.pdbx_seq_one_letter_code
_entity_poly.pdbx_strand_id
1 'polypeptide(L)'
;MMIKNAGNQRNQIQFVSADSLVPENHLLRDIDRAIDFSFIYELVQDKYSQDQGRPSLDPVMLIKIPLLQYLYGIPSMRQTIREIEVNVAYRWFLGLDLTSSVPHFSTFGKNYTRRFKGTDLFEQIFEKILEECFLHDMIDPSVIFVDATHIKANANKKKSIKTMVKVQAMDYESKLLREINEDRQAHGKKPFKDRDNDEDPPTKEVQQSTSDPESGLFHKGEHKKEFAYVTQTACDQNGWVLGYTIHPGNEHDSRTFSAIYERLKKYDPTLMVLDAGYKTPAIAKTLLDNGIKPIYPYRRPMTKKGFFKKYEYVYDEYFDCYLCPNHQVLRYSTTNREGYREYKSNPAICANCPYLSQCTESKNHQKTVTRHIWEPYLEICEEIRHTVGMKEWYEKRKESIERIFGTAKEFHGMRYTRYNGKALMEMKVGLTFACMNLKKLAKMKRRKGLLDPVDTSFLLNLLGDLIRFLKMKSVSEVLVF
;
A
#
# COMPACT_ATOMS: atom_id res chain seq x y z
N MET A 1 3.19 -34.16 42.49
CA MET A 1 4.46 -34.91 42.47
C MET A 1 5.34 -34.36 41.36
N MET A 2 6.51 -33.83 41.65
CA MET A 2 7.41 -33.27 40.61
C MET A 2 8.21 -34.45 40.02
N ILE A 3 8.05 -34.66 38.69
CA ILE A 3 8.83 -35.67 37.95
C ILE A 3 10.18 -35.06 37.62
N LYS A 4 11.26 -35.60 38.13
CA LYS A 4 12.63 -35.24 37.72
C LYS A 4 12.89 -35.88 36.35
N ASN A 5 13.53 -35.15 35.46
CA ASN A 5 13.81 -35.57 34.07
C ASN A 5 14.51 -36.95 34.06
N ALA A 6 13.88 -37.93 33.41
CA ALA A 6 14.30 -39.33 33.42
C ALA A 6 15.46 -39.66 32.47
N GLY A 7 16.10 -38.69 31.85
CA GLY A 7 17.24 -38.90 30.97
C GLY A 7 17.32 -37.92 29.80
N ASN A 8 18.51 -37.71 29.28
CA ASN A 8 18.79 -36.87 28.14
C ASN A 8 18.82 -37.70 26.85
N GLN A 9 17.80 -37.61 26.02
CA GLN A 9 17.67 -38.36 24.76
C GLN A 9 18.30 -37.66 23.55
N ARG A 10 19.08 -36.58 23.74
CA ARG A 10 19.63 -35.76 22.63
C ARG A 10 20.51 -36.56 21.66
N ASN A 11 21.12 -37.64 22.11
CA ASN A 11 22.01 -38.45 21.29
C ASN A 11 21.34 -39.73 20.76
N GLN A 12 20.03 -39.86 20.92
CA GLN A 12 19.28 -41.00 20.38
C GLN A 12 19.25 -40.91 18.86
N ILE A 13 19.65 -41.95 18.17
CA ILE A 13 19.58 -42.06 16.71
C ILE A 13 18.13 -42.39 16.35
N GLN A 14 17.57 -41.60 15.42
CA GLN A 14 16.24 -41.81 14.85
C GLN A 14 16.30 -41.64 13.34
N PHE A 15 15.57 -42.48 12.60
CA PHE A 15 15.41 -42.36 11.15
C PHE A 15 14.14 -41.53 10.86
N VAL A 16 14.33 -40.28 10.44
CA VAL A 16 13.25 -39.35 10.17
C VAL A 16 13.54 -38.58 8.90
N SER A 17 12.50 -38.21 8.16
CA SER A 17 12.60 -37.24 7.05
C SER A 17 12.24 -35.81 7.53
N ALA A 18 12.70 -34.76 6.83
CA ALA A 18 12.28 -33.41 7.12
C ALA A 18 10.74 -33.28 7.00
N ASP A 19 10.15 -34.00 6.06
CA ASP A 19 8.70 -34.02 5.86
C ASP A 19 7.95 -34.57 7.08
N SER A 20 8.37 -35.70 7.64
CA SER A 20 7.71 -36.32 8.80
C SER A 20 7.79 -35.46 10.07
N LEU A 21 8.74 -34.54 10.16
CA LEU A 21 8.93 -33.66 11.32
C LEU A 21 8.08 -32.40 11.29
N VAL A 22 7.57 -32.00 10.11
CA VAL A 22 6.69 -30.84 9.99
C VAL A 22 5.25 -31.26 10.20
N PRO A 23 4.51 -30.70 11.17
CA PRO A 23 3.11 -31.08 11.41
C PRO A 23 2.23 -30.81 10.19
N GLU A 24 1.26 -31.70 9.94
CA GLU A 24 0.32 -31.56 8.80
C GLU A 24 -0.51 -30.26 8.82
N ASN A 25 -0.75 -29.71 9.99
CA ASN A 25 -1.46 -28.42 10.15
C ASN A 25 -0.53 -27.21 10.19
N HIS A 26 0.73 -27.34 9.78
CA HIS A 26 1.67 -26.24 9.79
C HIS A 26 1.38 -25.25 8.64
N LEU A 27 1.43 -23.93 8.92
CA LEU A 27 1.13 -22.87 7.96
C LEU A 27 1.91 -22.99 6.64
N LEU A 28 3.17 -23.39 6.69
CA LEU A 28 4.01 -23.50 5.49
C LEU A 28 3.55 -24.64 4.58
N ARG A 29 2.98 -25.73 5.11
CA ARG A 29 2.34 -26.76 4.29
C ARG A 29 1.10 -26.20 3.59
N ASP A 30 0.28 -25.44 4.31
CA ASP A 30 -0.89 -24.81 3.71
C ASP A 30 -0.51 -23.85 2.59
N ILE A 31 0.57 -23.08 2.79
CA ILE A 31 1.08 -22.15 1.78
C ILE A 31 1.63 -22.91 0.56
N ASP A 32 2.41 -23.95 0.78
CA ASP A 32 3.02 -24.75 -0.30
C ASP A 32 1.97 -25.45 -1.18
N ARG A 33 0.85 -25.87 -0.56
CA ARG A 33 -0.31 -26.45 -1.27
C ARG A 33 -1.24 -25.40 -1.88
N ALA A 34 -1.21 -24.15 -1.38
CA ALA A 34 -2.14 -23.11 -1.80
C ALA A 34 -1.72 -22.45 -3.11
N ILE A 35 -0.45 -22.48 -3.45
CA ILE A 35 0.12 -21.85 -4.66
C ILE A 35 1.34 -22.63 -5.14
N ASP A 36 1.38 -22.91 -6.42
CA ASP A 36 2.59 -23.44 -7.06
C ASP A 36 3.58 -22.30 -7.31
N PHE A 37 4.77 -22.39 -6.70
CA PHE A 37 5.81 -21.39 -6.87
C PHE A 37 6.62 -21.53 -8.17
N SER A 38 6.31 -22.47 -9.04
CA SER A 38 7.02 -22.67 -10.32
C SER A 38 6.95 -21.47 -11.24
N PHE A 39 5.91 -20.63 -11.13
CA PHE A 39 5.81 -19.36 -11.88
C PHE A 39 7.05 -18.46 -11.69
N ILE A 40 7.79 -18.59 -10.58
CA ILE A 40 9.03 -17.82 -10.34
C ILE A 40 10.07 -18.11 -11.41
N TYR A 41 10.15 -19.36 -11.91
CA TYR A 41 11.11 -19.70 -12.98
C TYR A 41 10.82 -18.87 -14.24
N GLU A 42 9.55 -18.76 -14.65
CA GLU A 42 9.13 -17.98 -15.81
C GLU A 42 9.47 -16.50 -15.66
N LEU A 43 9.29 -15.94 -14.44
CA LEU A 43 9.54 -14.52 -14.15
C LEU A 43 11.03 -14.16 -14.18
N VAL A 44 11.93 -15.11 -14.02
CA VAL A 44 13.37 -14.81 -13.86
C VAL A 44 14.27 -15.49 -14.89
N GLN A 45 13.75 -16.37 -15.77
CA GLN A 45 14.55 -17.13 -16.71
C GLN A 45 15.45 -16.25 -17.59
N ASP A 46 14.97 -15.08 -18.01
CA ASP A 46 15.72 -14.09 -18.82
C ASP A 46 16.87 -13.41 -18.05
N LYS A 47 16.90 -13.53 -16.73
CA LYS A 47 17.95 -12.97 -15.84
C LYS A 47 19.07 -13.96 -15.56
N TYR A 48 18.98 -15.17 -16.08
CA TYR A 48 19.99 -16.23 -15.92
C TYR A 48 20.62 -16.62 -17.26
N SER A 49 21.94 -16.81 -17.26
CA SER A 49 22.65 -17.34 -18.43
C SER A 49 22.31 -18.80 -18.63
N GLN A 50 22.06 -19.19 -19.90
CA GLN A 50 21.78 -20.59 -20.23
C GLN A 50 23.05 -21.45 -20.25
N ASP A 51 24.19 -20.88 -20.69
CA ASP A 51 25.37 -21.67 -21.05
C ASP A 51 26.66 -21.28 -20.31
N GLN A 52 26.65 -20.22 -19.47
CA GLN A 52 27.88 -19.72 -18.86
C GLN A 52 27.78 -19.51 -17.35
N GLY A 53 28.84 -19.92 -16.65
CA GLY A 53 29.01 -19.62 -15.22
C GLY A 53 28.77 -20.82 -14.31
N ARG A 54 29.04 -20.61 -13.01
CA ARG A 54 28.76 -21.60 -11.96
C ARG A 54 27.24 -21.77 -11.81
N PRO A 55 26.72 -22.99 -11.63
CA PRO A 55 25.32 -23.23 -11.33
C PRO A 55 24.79 -22.32 -10.23
N SER A 56 23.69 -21.65 -10.48
CA SER A 56 23.04 -20.76 -9.52
C SER A 56 22.29 -21.54 -8.45
N LEU A 57 21.95 -20.88 -7.35
CA LEU A 57 20.91 -21.39 -6.46
C LEU A 57 19.57 -21.40 -7.20
N ASP A 58 18.72 -22.36 -6.83
CA ASP A 58 17.36 -22.40 -7.31
C ASP A 58 16.63 -21.07 -7.06
N PRO A 59 16.08 -20.42 -8.11
CA PRO A 59 15.35 -19.16 -8.00
C PRO A 59 14.16 -19.23 -7.06
N VAL A 60 13.40 -20.34 -7.04
CA VAL A 60 12.26 -20.54 -6.14
C VAL A 60 12.72 -20.51 -4.70
N MET A 61 13.76 -21.29 -4.36
CA MET A 61 14.35 -21.27 -3.02
C MET A 61 14.85 -19.86 -2.66
N LEU A 62 15.52 -19.17 -3.59
CA LEU A 62 16.07 -17.84 -3.37
C LEU A 62 14.98 -16.81 -3.03
N ILE A 63 13.79 -16.91 -3.64
CA ILE A 63 12.64 -16.04 -3.36
C ILE A 63 11.87 -16.50 -2.13
N LYS A 64 11.75 -17.80 -1.85
CA LYS A 64 11.13 -18.32 -0.63
C LYS A 64 11.86 -17.85 0.64
N ILE A 65 13.17 -17.57 0.61
CA ILE A 65 13.92 -17.04 1.78
C ILE A 65 13.36 -15.68 2.27
N PRO A 66 13.26 -14.62 1.47
CA PRO A 66 12.64 -13.38 1.93
C PRO A 66 11.13 -13.53 2.22
N LEU A 67 10.41 -14.45 1.58
CA LEU A 67 9.02 -14.74 1.97
C LEU A 67 8.96 -15.22 3.42
N LEU A 68 9.83 -16.13 3.86
CA LEU A 68 9.93 -16.54 5.27
C LEU A 68 10.19 -15.35 6.19
N GLN A 69 11.09 -14.44 5.78
CA GLN A 69 11.38 -13.23 6.56
C GLN A 69 10.13 -12.41 6.83
N TYR A 70 9.32 -12.15 5.80
CA TYR A 70 8.13 -11.31 5.91
C TYR A 70 6.92 -12.06 6.47
N LEU A 71 6.75 -13.35 6.20
CA LEU A 71 5.70 -14.20 6.78
C LEU A 71 5.76 -14.22 8.32
N TYR A 72 6.97 -14.27 8.87
CA TYR A 72 7.20 -14.38 10.31
C TYR A 72 7.72 -13.10 10.96
N GLY A 73 7.81 -11.98 10.19
CA GLY A 73 8.25 -10.70 10.71
C GLY A 73 9.70 -10.69 11.22
N ILE A 74 10.56 -11.55 10.66
CA ILE A 74 11.96 -11.66 11.08
C ILE A 74 12.70 -10.37 10.70
N PRO A 75 13.45 -9.75 11.63
CA PRO A 75 13.91 -8.38 11.47
C PRO A 75 15.03 -8.19 10.44
N SER A 76 15.72 -9.26 9.99
CA SER A 76 16.82 -9.13 9.02
C SER A 76 17.12 -10.45 8.31
N MET A 77 17.68 -10.36 7.10
CA MET A 77 18.12 -11.52 6.33
C MET A 77 19.14 -12.39 7.09
N ARG A 78 20.05 -11.75 7.86
CA ARG A 78 20.99 -12.51 8.70
C ARG A 78 20.29 -13.37 9.75
N GLN A 79 19.26 -12.82 10.40
CA GLN A 79 18.46 -13.56 11.36
C GLN A 79 17.63 -14.65 10.66
N THR A 80 17.07 -14.35 9.50
CA THR A 80 16.31 -15.32 8.69
C THR A 80 17.16 -16.57 8.39
N ILE A 81 18.40 -16.38 7.95
CA ILE A 81 19.31 -17.51 7.68
C ILE A 81 19.58 -18.33 8.94
N ARG A 82 19.85 -17.67 10.09
CA ARG A 82 20.05 -18.37 11.36
C ARG A 82 18.83 -19.17 11.81
N GLU A 83 17.63 -18.63 11.58
CA GLU A 83 16.37 -19.36 11.85
C GLU A 83 16.24 -20.57 10.92
N ILE A 84 16.54 -20.43 9.63
CA ILE A 84 16.52 -21.52 8.65
C ILE A 84 17.50 -22.64 9.04
N GLU A 85 18.67 -22.30 9.58
CA GLU A 85 19.68 -23.28 9.99
C GLU A 85 19.14 -24.27 11.03
N VAL A 86 18.24 -23.85 11.91
CA VAL A 86 17.74 -24.63 13.05
C VAL A 86 16.26 -25.00 12.98
N ASN A 87 15.49 -24.41 12.09
CA ASN A 87 14.05 -24.65 11.99
C ASN A 87 13.72 -25.62 10.85
N VAL A 88 13.26 -26.81 11.22
CA VAL A 88 12.94 -27.89 10.26
C VAL A 88 11.83 -27.47 9.28
N ALA A 89 10.79 -26.77 9.73
CA ALA A 89 9.70 -26.33 8.86
C ALA A 89 10.16 -25.30 7.82
N TYR A 90 11.12 -24.43 8.16
CA TYR A 90 11.71 -23.50 7.21
C TYR A 90 12.57 -24.20 6.18
N ARG A 91 13.39 -25.17 6.63
CA ARG A 91 14.20 -26.02 5.73
C ARG A 91 13.31 -26.79 4.76
N TRP A 92 12.27 -27.43 5.29
CA TRP A 92 11.28 -28.16 4.49
C TRP A 92 10.64 -27.26 3.41
N PHE A 93 10.18 -26.06 3.77
CA PHE A 93 9.57 -25.12 2.84
C PHE A 93 10.51 -24.66 1.71
N LEU A 94 11.83 -24.68 1.97
CA LEU A 94 12.86 -24.34 1.00
C LEU A 94 13.34 -25.57 0.17
N GLY A 95 12.81 -26.75 0.42
CA GLY A 95 13.27 -28.01 -0.20
C GLY A 95 14.65 -28.47 0.29
N LEU A 96 15.08 -28.04 1.48
CA LEU A 96 16.36 -28.45 2.09
C LEU A 96 16.17 -29.65 3.01
N ASP A 97 17.06 -30.62 2.94
CA ASP A 97 17.15 -31.71 3.93
C ASP A 97 17.70 -31.20 5.28
N LEU A 98 17.80 -32.08 6.28
CA LEU A 98 18.24 -31.73 7.64
C LEU A 98 19.72 -31.32 7.70
N THR A 99 20.55 -31.72 6.73
CA THR A 99 22.00 -31.53 6.70
C THR A 99 22.50 -30.54 5.64
N SER A 100 21.70 -30.24 4.65
CA SER A 100 22.04 -29.33 3.57
C SER A 100 22.50 -27.97 4.10
N SER A 101 23.52 -27.40 3.46
CA SER A 101 24.00 -26.07 3.79
C SER A 101 23.00 -24.98 3.41
N VAL A 102 22.76 -24.05 4.33
CA VAL A 102 21.90 -22.90 4.08
C VAL A 102 22.69 -21.81 3.37
N PRO A 103 22.13 -21.12 2.35
CA PRO A 103 22.82 -20.02 1.67
C PRO A 103 23.23 -18.91 2.63
N HIS A 104 24.41 -18.31 2.40
CA HIS A 104 24.85 -17.17 3.20
C HIS A 104 23.89 -15.97 3.09
N PHE A 105 23.68 -15.21 4.17
CA PHE A 105 22.72 -14.08 4.22
C PHE A 105 22.96 -13.01 3.15
N SER A 106 24.19 -12.83 2.65
CA SER A 106 24.48 -11.86 1.58
C SER A 106 24.07 -12.36 0.19
N THR A 107 23.74 -13.64 0.03
CA THR A 107 23.43 -14.23 -1.28
C THR A 107 22.21 -13.60 -1.91
N PHE A 108 21.13 -13.42 -1.15
CA PHE A 108 19.94 -12.73 -1.65
C PHE A 108 20.27 -11.29 -2.07
N GLY A 109 20.96 -10.53 -1.23
CA GLY A 109 21.34 -9.15 -1.55
C GLY A 109 22.22 -9.02 -2.80
N LYS A 110 23.17 -9.96 -3.02
CA LYS A 110 23.98 -10.00 -4.23
C LYS A 110 23.14 -10.32 -5.48
N ASN A 111 22.21 -11.28 -5.38
CA ASN A 111 21.30 -11.58 -6.48
C ASN A 111 20.33 -10.44 -6.74
N TYR A 112 19.78 -9.82 -5.69
CA TYR A 112 18.97 -8.61 -5.84
C TYR A 112 19.71 -7.54 -6.66
N THR A 113 20.90 -7.16 -6.24
CA THR A 113 21.67 -6.11 -6.91
C THR A 113 22.03 -6.44 -8.37
N ARG A 114 22.32 -7.71 -8.65
CA ARG A 114 22.79 -8.14 -9.98
C ARG A 114 21.67 -8.45 -10.97
N ARG A 115 20.52 -8.93 -10.49
CA ARG A 115 19.45 -9.49 -11.34
C ARG A 115 18.10 -8.81 -11.16
N PHE A 116 17.73 -8.44 -9.94
CA PHE A 116 16.35 -8.04 -9.61
C PHE A 116 16.17 -6.54 -9.42
N LYS A 117 17.27 -5.80 -9.19
CA LYS A 117 17.22 -4.34 -9.03
C LYS A 117 16.77 -3.68 -10.33
N GLY A 118 15.76 -2.81 -10.23
CA GLY A 118 15.18 -2.10 -11.39
C GLY A 118 14.21 -2.96 -12.21
N THR A 119 13.81 -4.13 -11.71
CA THR A 119 12.74 -4.95 -12.29
C THR A 119 11.49 -4.88 -11.43
N ASP A 120 10.37 -5.25 -11.99
CA ASP A 120 9.05 -5.36 -11.33
C ASP A 120 8.79 -6.74 -10.71
N LEU A 121 9.82 -7.59 -10.57
CA LEU A 121 9.70 -8.97 -10.10
C LEU A 121 8.84 -9.12 -8.83
N PHE A 122 9.07 -8.29 -7.83
CA PHE A 122 8.35 -8.40 -6.56
C PHE A 122 6.89 -7.94 -6.66
N GLU A 123 6.60 -7.05 -7.60
CA GLU A 123 5.24 -6.66 -7.95
C GLU A 123 4.53 -7.81 -8.69
N GLN A 124 5.20 -8.44 -9.65
CA GLN A 124 4.68 -9.60 -10.37
C GLN A 124 4.40 -10.78 -9.42
N ILE A 125 5.25 -11.03 -8.43
CA ILE A 125 4.99 -12.03 -7.39
C ILE A 125 3.74 -11.68 -6.57
N PHE A 126 3.57 -10.41 -6.20
CA PHE A 126 2.37 -9.94 -5.52
C PHE A 126 1.12 -10.13 -6.39
N GLU A 127 1.19 -9.78 -7.67
CA GLU A 127 0.07 -9.95 -8.62
C GLU A 127 -0.28 -11.42 -8.86
N LYS A 128 0.70 -12.32 -8.98
CA LYS A 128 0.44 -13.77 -9.11
C LYS A 128 -0.31 -14.35 -7.91
N ILE A 129 0.02 -13.90 -6.69
CA ILE A 129 -0.72 -14.30 -5.50
C ILE A 129 -2.16 -13.73 -5.52
N LEU A 130 -2.36 -12.52 -6.03
CA LEU A 130 -3.69 -11.95 -6.21
C LEU A 130 -4.51 -12.70 -7.27
N GLU A 131 -3.90 -13.02 -8.41
CA GLU A 131 -4.54 -13.82 -9.46
C GLU A 131 -5.08 -15.14 -8.89
N GLU A 132 -4.30 -15.83 -8.06
CA GLU A 132 -4.73 -17.05 -7.38
C GLU A 132 -5.93 -16.82 -6.45
N CYS A 133 -5.97 -15.65 -5.77
CA CYS A 133 -7.12 -15.29 -4.95
C CYS A 133 -8.39 -15.01 -5.78
N PHE A 134 -8.24 -14.39 -6.94
CA PHE A 134 -9.34 -14.14 -7.88
C PHE A 134 -9.88 -15.45 -8.50
N LEU A 135 -9.00 -16.39 -8.87
CA LEU A 135 -9.39 -17.70 -9.42
C LEU A 135 -10.31 -18.50 -8.49
N HIS A 136 -10.25 -18.24 -7.21
CA HIS A 136 -11.07 -18.91 -6.20
C HIS A 136 -12.22 -18.05 -5.63
N ASP A 137 -12.61 -16.97 -6.30
CA ASP A 137 -13.69 -16.06 -5.90
C ASP A 137 -13.56 -15.59 -4.44
N MET A 138 -12.33 -15.24 -4.02
CA MET A 138 -12.05 -14.80 -2.64
C MET A 138 -12.04 -13.28 -2.51
N ILE A 139 -11.90 -12.55 -3.60
CA ILE A 139 -11.79 -11.10 -3.66
C ILE A 139 -13.08 -10.52 -4.25
N ASP A 140 -13.61 -9.50 -3.61
CA ASP A 140 -14.71 -8.68 -4.12
C ASP A 140 -14.24 -7.22 -4.26
N PRO A 141 -13.83 -6.80 -5.46
CA PRO A 141 -13.29 -5.46 -5.68
C PRO A 141 -14.38 -4.41 -5.92
N SER A 142 -15.66 -4.74 -5.79
CA SER A 142 -16.78 -3.79 -5.99
C SER A 142 -16.70 -2.60 -5.03
N VAL A 143 -16.15 -2.81 -3.82
CA VAL A 143 -15.88 -1.78 -2.81
C VAL A 143 -14.43 -1.82 -2.41
N ILE A 144 -13.71 -0.73 -2.70
CA ILE A 144 -12.28 -0.60 -2.39
C ILE A 144 -12.07 0.44 -1.28
N PHE A 145 -11.28 0.08 -0.29
CA PHE A 145 -10.80 0.97 0.78
C PHE A 145 -9.39 1.43 0.45
N VAL A 146 -9.16 2.74 0.44
CA VAL A 146 -7.84 3.34 0.21
C VAL A 146 -7.43 4.17 1.42
N ASP A 147 -6.21 3.97 1.87
CA ASP A 147 -5.62 4.73 2.97
C ASP A 147 -4.09 4.72 2.87
N ALA A 148 -3.44 5.56 3.66
CA ALA A 148 -2.00 5.68 3.69
C ALA A 148 -1.42 5.44 5.08
N THR A 149 -0.21 4.88 5.13
CA THR A 149 0.51 4.75 6.38
C THR A 149 1.99 5.04 6.22
N HIS A 150 2.62 5.57 7.26
CA HIS A 150 4.03 5.91 7.27
C HIS A 150 4.88 4.75 7.81
N ILE A 151 6.01 4.53 7.15
CA ILE A 151 7.06 3.59 7.54
C ILE A 151 8.31 4.40 7.82
N LYS A 152 8.82 4.33 9.05
CA LYS A 152 10.02 5.07 9.44
C LYS A 152 11.22 4.63 8.61
N ALA A 153 11.90 5.60 7.99
CA ALA A 153 13.10 5.37 7.18
C ALA A 153 14.34 5.08 8.03
N ASN A 154 15.32 4.44 7.42
CA ASN A 154 16.64 4.24 8.00
C ASN A 154 17.50 5.50 7.83
N ALA A 155 17.05 6.59 8.42
CA ALA A 155 17.64 7.91 8.26
C ALA A 155 17.82 8.63 9.59
N ASN A 156 18.95 9.29 9.75
CA ASN A 156 19.22 10.11 10.92
C ASN A 156 18.67 11.53 10.72
N LYS A 157 17.70 11.94 11.52
CA LYS A 157 17.08 13.26 11.41
C LYS A 157 18.04 14.45 11.63
N LYS A 158 19.19 14.22 12.29
CA LYS A 158 20.24 15.26 12.50
C LYS A 158 21.17 15.37 11.29
N LYS A 159 21.20 14.38 10.38
CA LYS A 159 22.02 14.37 9.17
C LYS A 159 21.14 14.66 7.95
N SER A 160 20.84 15.94 7.75
CA SER A 160 20.02 16.40 6.64
C SER A 160 20.55 17.70 6.06
N ILE A 161 20.27 17.94 4.79
CA ILE A 161 20.61 19.15 4.05
C ILE A 161 19.33 19.78 3.50
N LYS A 162 19.35 21.09 3.29
CA LYS A 162 18.29 21.78 2.56
C LYS A 162 18.60 21.69 1.07
N THR A 163 17.64 21.22 0.30
CA THR A 163 17.77 20.99 -1.15
C THR A 163 16.55 21.54 -1.86
N MET A 164 16.77 22.16 -3.04
CA MET A 164 15.70 22.56 -3.93
C MET A 164 15.24 21.35 -4.74
N VAL A 165 13.95 21.01 -4.65
CA VAL A 165 13.34 19.89 -5.39
C VAL A 165 12.31 20.45 -6.35
N LYS A 166 12.32 19.99 -7.61
CA LYS A 166 11.30 20.32 -8.60
C LYS A 166 9.95 19.79 -8.12
N VAL A 167 8.93 20.65 -8.14
CA VAL A 167 7.56 20.23 -7.82
C VAL A 167 7.00 19.51 -9.03
N GLN A 168 6.67 18.25 -8.85
CA GLN A 168 6.05 17.43 -9.90
C GLN A 168 4.65 17.98 -10.21
N ALA A 169 4.35 18.21 -11.48
CA ALA A 169 3.01 18.56 -11.94
C ALA A 169 2.03 17.41 -11.63
N MET A 170 0.77 17.77 -11.36
CA MET A 170 -0.28 16.80 -11.16
C MET A 170 -0.94 16.47 -12.50
N ASP A 171 -1.32 15.23 -12.70
CA ASP A 171 -1.88 14.72 -13.96
C ASP A 171 -3.13 15.50 -14.43
N TYR A 172 -3.84 16.14 -13.51
CA TYR A 172 -5.04 16.92 -13.81
C TYR A 172 -4.77 18.43 -14.03
N GLU A 173 -3.53 18.93 -13.87
CA GLU A 173 -3.25 20.38 -13.91
C GLU A 173 -3.56 21.00 -15.28
N SER A 174 -3.26 20.32 -16.37
CA SER A 174 -3.58 20.80 -17.72
C SER A 174 -5.09 20.85 -17.97
N LYS A 175 -5.83 19.83 -17.53
CA LYS A 175 -7.30 19.81 -17.60
C LYS A 175 -7.90 20.92 -16.76
N LEU A 176 -7.39 21.11 -15.55
CA LEU A 176 -7.81 22.15 -14.62
C LEU A 176 -7.59 23.54 -15.23
N LEU A 177 -6.40 23.81 -15.79
CA LEU A 177 -6.07 25.11 -16.39
C LEU A 177 -6.99 25.43 -17.58
N ARG A 178 -7.30 24.45 -18.43
CA ARG A 178 -8.25 24.60 -19.52
C ARG A 178 -9.63 24.99 -18.99
N GLU A 179 -10.17 24.24 -18.04
CA GLU A 179 -11.49 24.53 -17.47
C GLU A 179 -11.53 25.88 -16.70
N ILE A 180 -10.41 26.24 -16.01
CA ILE A 180 -10.28 27.61 -15.44
C ILE A 180 -10.35 28.68 -16.51
N ASN A 181 -9.70 28.50 -17.65
CA ASN A 181 -9.69 29.48 -18.73
C ASN A 181 -11.08 29.63 -19.39
N GLU A 182 -11.78 28.49 -19.56
CA GLU A 182 -13.18 28.49 -20.01
C GLU A 182 -14.09 29.29 -19.04
N ASP A 183 -13.96 29.01 -17.74
CA ASP A 183 -14.68 29.71 -16.67
C ASP A 183 -14.41 31.23 -16.66
N ARG A 184 -13.12 31.61 -16.77
CA ARG A 184 -12.71 32.99 -16.81
C ARG A 184 -13.28 33.74 -18.05
N GLN A 185 -13.27 33.10 -19.21
CA GLN A 185 -13.82 33.65 -20.44
C GLN A 185 -15.34 33.82 -20.30
N ALA A 186 -16.07 32.86 -19.73
CA ALA A 186 -17.51 32.99 -19.48
C ALA A 186 -17.85 34.19 -18.58
N HIS A 187 -16.91 34.55 -17.67
CA HIS A 187 -17.05 35.73 -16.79
C HIS A 187 -16.37 37.01 -17.35
N GLY A 188 -16.02 37.05 -18.63
CA GLY A 188 -15.37 38.22 -19.26
C GLY A 188 -13.97 38.54 -18.76
N LYS A 189 -13.25 37.54 -18.16
CA LYS A 189 -11.86 37.68 -17.70
C LYS A 189 -10.89 37.13 -18.73
N LYS A 190 -9.70 37.73 -18.81
CA LYS A 190 -8.63 37.22 -19.69
C LYS A 190 -8.19 35.82 -19.21
N PRO A 191 -7.98 34.86 -20.14
CA PRO A 191 -7.44 33.56 -19.82
C PRO A 191 -6.01 33.68 -19.25
N PHE A 192 -5.61 32.72 -18.44
CA PHE A 192 -4.20 32.59 -18.08
C PHE A 192 -3.42 32.04 -19.27
N LYS A 193 -2.22 32.57 -19.47
CA LYS A 193 -1.27 31.96 -20.40
C LYS A 193 -0.89 30.56 -19.89
N ASP A 194 -0.79 29.61 -20.81
CA ASP A 194 -0.15 28.36 -20.53
C ASP A 194 1.29 28.64 -20.03
N ARG A 195 1.79 27.85 -19.09
CA ARG A 195 3.22 27.89 -18.79
C ARG A 195 3.93 27.42 -20.04
N ASP A 196 4.82 28.24 -20.58
CA ASP A 196 5.69 27.79 -21.66
C ASP A 196 6.41 26.52 -21.20
N ASN A 197 6.43 25.49 -22.05
CA ASN A 197 7.10 24.21 -21.74
C ASN A 197 8.59 24.38 -21.43
N ASP A 198 9.15 25.58 -21.70
CA ASP A 198 10.54 25.96 -21.44
C ASP A 198 10.76 26.59 -20.03
N GLU A 199 9.69 26.90 -19.28
CA GLU A 199 9.87 27.35 -17.90
C GLU A 199 10.20 26.16 -16.98
N ASP A 200 11.33 26.26 -16.27
CA ASP A 200 11.69 25.30 -15.24
C ASP A 200 10.53 25.09 -14.24
N PRO A 201 10.17 23.85 -13.92
CA PRO A 201 9.10 23.59 -12.97
C PRO A 201 9.41 24.27 -11.62
N PRO A 202 8.39 24.77 -10.91
CA PRO A 202 8.60 25.44 -9.63
C PRO A 202 9.38 24.55 -8.68
N THR A 203 10.36 25.13 -7.99
CA THR A 203 11.18 24.44 -7.01
C THR A 203 10.72 24.76 -5.60
N LYS A 204 10.83 23.76 -4.72
CA LYS A 204 10.53 23.90 -3.29
C LYS A 204 11.73 23.48 -2.47
N GLU A 205 12.10 24.30 -1.46
CA GLU A 205 13.10 23.90 -0.47
C GLU A 205 12.55 22.80 0.43
N VAL A 206 13.23 21.66 0.47
CA VAL A 206 12.90 20.53 1.33
C VAL A 206 14.11 20.13 2.17
N GLN A 207 13.86 19.61 3.34
CA GLN A 207 14.89 19.01 4.16
C GLN A 207 15.06 17.54 3.74
N GLN A 208 16.22 17.20 3.19
CA GLN A 208 16.53 15.88 2.63
C GLN A 208 17.55 15.16 3.52
N SER A 209 17.34 13.86 3.76
CA SER A 209 18.31 13.03 4.49
C SER A 209 19.55 12.77 3.65
N THR A 210 20.75 12.83 4.26
CA THR A 210 21.99 12.46 3.58
C THR A 210 22.22 10.96 3.49
N SER A 211 21.55 10.16 4.34
CA SER A 211 21.67 8.69 4.35
C SER A 211 20.61 8.00 3.51
N ASP A 212 19.45 8.62 3.35
CA ASP A 212 18.34 8.12 2.54
C ASP A 212 17.62 9.30 1.86
N PRO A 213 18.16 9.81 0.74
CA PRO A 213 17.66 11.01 0.06
C PRO A 213 16.23 10.88 -0.49
N GLU A 214 15.76 9.67 -0.78
CA GLU A 214 14.41 9.41 -1.30
C GLU A 214 13.34 9.36 -0.21
N SER A 215 13.75 9.34 1.08
CA SER A 215 12.80 9.46 2.19
C SER A 215 12.37 10.91 2.40
N GLY A 216 11.14 11.13 2.84
CA GLY A 216 10.62 12.47 3.14
C GLY A 216 10.56 12.76 4.64
N LEU A 217 10.79 14.02 5.03
CA LEU A 217 10.64 14.44 6.43
C LEU A 217 9.16 14.56 6.78
N PHE A 218 8.66 13.61 7.54
CA PHE A 218 7.28 13.55 8.01
C PHE A 218 7.11 14.24 9.35
N HIS A 219 6.03 15.01 9.48
CA HIS A 219 5.64 15.70 10.70
C HIS A 219 4.32 15.13 11.23
N LYS A 220 4.33 14.62 12.45
CA LYS A 220 3.12 14.18 13.15
C LYS A 220 2.92 15.00 14.42
N GLY A 221 1.99 15.96 14.35
CA GLY A 221 1.80 16.94 15.41
C GLY A 221 3.04 17.83 15.60
N GLU A 222 3.09 18.55 16.69
CA GLU A 222 4.16 19.53 16.95
C GLU A 222 5.51 18.91 17.33
N HIS A 223 5.50 17.68 17.85
CA HIS A 223 6.68 17.11 18.52
C HIS A 223 7.38 15.98 17.76
N LYS A 224 6.73 15.35 16.78
CA LYS A 224 7.31 14.22 16.09
C LYS A 224 7.70 14.54 14.65
N LYS A 225 9.02 14.68 14.41
CA LYS A 225 9.62 14.83 13.09
C LYS A 225 10.53 13.65 12.82
N GLU A 226 10.30 12.91 11.76
CA GLU A 226 11.17 11.79 11.36
C GLU A 226 11.13 11.59 9.84
N PHE A 227 12.23 11.08 9.29
CA PHE A 227 12.23 10.66 7.91
C PHE A 227 11.43 9.37 7.76
N ALA A 228 10.56 9.34 6.77
CA ALA A 228 9.66 8.22 6.51
C ALA A 228 9.38 8.07 5.01
N TYR A 229 8.88 6.91 4.66
CA TYR A 229 8.13 6.67 3.44
C TYR A 229 6.65 6.59 3.78
N VAL A 230 5.80 7.05 2.88
CA VAL A 230 4.37 6.80 2.93
C VAL A 230 4.02 5.70 1.94
N THR A 231 3.27 4.70 2.38
CA THR A 231 2.66 3.71 1.50
C THR A 231 1.18 3.97 1.42
N GLN A 232 0.69 4.23 0.21
CA GLN A 232 -0.74 4.14 -0.08
C GLN A 232 -1.08 2.69 -0.36
N THR A 233 -2.19 2.24 0.16
CA THR A 233 -2.61 0.85 0.08
C THR A 233 -4.09 0.79 -0.17
N ALA A 234 -4.49 -0.14 -1.01
CA ALA A 234 -5.89 -0.43 -1.29
C ALA A 234 -6.22 -1.87 -0.91
N CYS A 235 -7.41 -2.07 -0.37
CA CYS A 235 -7.94 -3.41 -0.10
C CYS A 235 -9.43 -3.50 -0.42
N ASP A 236 -9.93 -4.72 -0.60
CA ASP A 236 -11.35 -5.00 -0.70
C ASP A 236 -12.04 -5.00 0.69
N GLN A 237 -13.35 -5.18 0.70
CA GLN A 237 -14.14 -5.28 1.93
C GLN A 237 -13.76 -6.45 2.84
N ASN A 238 -13.16 -7.48 2.29
CA ASN A 238 -12.71 -8.67 3.01
C ASN A 238 -11.28 -8.52 3.55
N GLY A 239 -10.59 -7.41 3.25
CA GLY A 239 -9.21 -7.14 3.66
C GLY A 239 -8.17 -7.90 2.83
N TRP A 240 -8.41 -8.13 1.54
CA TRP A 240 -7.38 -8.49 0.59
C TRP A 240 -6.68 -7.25 0.07
N VAL A 241 -5.36 -7.20 0.16
CA VAL A 241 -4.60 -6.08 -0.39
C VAL A 241 -4.60 -6.19 -1.91
N LEU A 242 -5.15 -5.18 -2.60
CA LEU A 242 -5.30 -5.14 -4.06
C LEU A 242 -4.18 -4.38 -4.76
N GLY A 243 -3.53 -3.47 -4.03
CA GLY A 243 -2.44 -2.66 -4.58
C GLY A 243 -1.82 -1.74 -3.54
N TYR A 244 -0.65 -1.25 -3.87
CA TYR A 244 0.11 -0.31 -3.04
C TYR A 244 1.01 0.59 -3.89
N THR A 245 1.37 1.76 -3.37
CA THR A 245 2.40 2.63 -3.94
C THR A 245 3.26 3.23 -2.82
N ILE A 246 4.51 3.59 -3.15
CA ILE A 246 5.48 4.13 -2.19
C ILE A 246 5.89 5.54 -2.62
N HIS A 247 5.86 6.46 -1.66
CA HIS A 247 6.22 7.86 -1.87
C HIS A 247 7.06 8.39 -0.70
N PRO A 248 7.78 9.51 -0.86
CA PRO A 248 8.41 10.21 0.24
C PRO A 248 7.39 10.60 1.32
N GLY A 249 7.76 10.46 2.60
CA GLY A 249 6.83 10.66 3.71
C GLY A 249 6.33 12.08 3.94
N ASN A 250 6.85 13.07 3.21
CA ASN A 250 6.39 14.45 3.21
C ASN A 250 5.40 14.78 2.09
N GLU A 251 5.05 13.82 1.25
CA GLU A 251 4.01 14.00 0.25
C GLU A 251 2.62 13.80 0.86
N HIS A 252 1.68 14.66 0.45
CA HIS A 252 0.31 14.58 0.92
C HIS A 252 -0.45 13.49 0.17
N ASP A 253 -1.34 12.76 0.87
CA ASP A 253 -2.08 11.62 0.32
C ASP A 253 -2.86 11.97 -0.96
N SER A 254 -3.41 13.18 -1.05
CA SER A 254 -4.13 13.64 -2.25
C SER A 254 -3.23 13.83 -3.48
N ARG A 255 -1.92 14.08 -3.30
CA ARG A 255 -0.98 14.25 -4.41
C ARG A 255 -0.52 12.91 -4.98
N THR A 256 -0.51 11.88 -4.16
CA THR A 256 -0.04 10.55 -4.52
C THR A 256 -1.18 9.61 -4.93
N PHE A 257 -2.44 10.10 -4.85
CA PHE A 257 -3.64 9.31 -5.15
C PHE A 257 -3.68 8.79 -6.59
N SER A 258 -3.25 9.57 -7.59
CA SER A 258 -3.27 9.14 -8.99
C SER A 258 -2.49 7.84 -9.19
N ALA A 259 -1.33 7.71 -8.54
CA ALA A 259 -0.49 6.53 -8.65
C ALA A 259 -1.17 5.24 -8.14
N ILE A 260 -1.89 5.30 -7.03
CA ILE A 260 -2.64 4.13 -6.54
C ILE A 260 -3.91 3.91 -7.38
N TYR A 261 -4.59 4.97 -7.81
CA TYR A 261 -5.79 4.87 -8.63
C TYR A 261 -5.52 4.16 -9.95
N GLU A 262 -4.41 4.47 -10.64
CA GLU A 262 -4.00 3.81 -11.88
C GLU A 262 -3.87 2.27 -11.73
N ARG A 263 -3.44 1.81 -10.57
CA ARG A 263 -3.37 0.37 -10.25
C ARG A 263 -4.74 -0.26 -9.98
N LEU A 264 -5.71 0.54 -9.54
CA LEU A 264 -7.03 0.07 -9.09
C LEU A 264 -8.10 0.12 -10.18
N LYS A 265 -7.95 1.00 -11.18
CA LYS A 265 -8.95 1.18 -12.24
C LYS A 265 -9.26 -0.12 -13.01
N LYS A 266 -8.30 -1.06 -13.09
CA LYS A 266 -8.49 -2.37 -13.72
C LYS A 266 -9.55 -3.24 -13.03
N TYR A 267 -9.91 -2.94 -11.79
CA TYR A 267 -10.91 -3.70 -11.02
C TYR A 267 -12.33 -3.14 -11.14
N ASP A 268 -12.52 -1.99 -11.78
CA ASP A 268 -13.80 -1.32 -12.00
C ASP A 268 -14.69 -1.22 -10.74
N PRO A 269 -14.18 -0.62 -9.64
CA PRO A 269 -14.95 -0.53 -8.40
C PRO A 269 -16.15 0.39 -8.53
N THR A 270 -17.26 0.05 -7.89
CA THR A 270 -18.45 0.90 -7.80
C THR A 270 -18.37 1.92 -6.67
N LEU A 271 -17.69 1.55 -5.59
CA LEU A 271 -17.51 2.38 -4.39
C LEU A 271 -16.04 2.47 -4.01
N MET A 272 -15.59 3.65 -3.61
CA MET A 272 -14.25 3.84 -3.05
C MET A 272 -14.32 4.60 -1.72
N VAL A 273 -13.86 3.97 -0.65
CA VAL A 273 -13.89 4.51 0.72
C VAL A 273 -12.53 5.12 1.05
N LEU A 274 -12.52 6.41 1.33
CA LEU A 274 -11.29 7.20 1.46
C LEU A 274 -11.29 8.02 2.76
N ASP A 275 -10.10 8.33 3.27
CA ASP A 275 -9.97 9.24 4.42
C ASP A 275 -10.14 10.71 4.03
N ALA A 276 -10.29 11.56 5.05
CA ALA A 276 -10.44 13.02 4.89
C ALA A 276 -9.29 13.69 4.11
N GLY A 277 -8.11 13.10 4.12
CA GLY A 277 -6.94 13.56 3.36
C GLY A 277 -7.12 13.53 1.85
N TYR A 278 -7.97 12.62 1.36
CA TYR A 278 -8.29 12.46 -0.07
C TYR A 278 -9.46 13.33 -0.55
N LYS A 279 -10.18 14.00 0.36
CA LYS A 279 -11.34 14.83 -0.01
C LYS A 279 -10.89 16.13 -0.68
N THR A 280 -10.63 16.07 -1.97
CA THR A 280 -10.27 17.21 -2.82
C THR A 280 -11.17 17.24 -4.05
N PRO A 281 -11.42 18.44 -4.65
CA PRO A 281 -12.24 18.55 -5.85
C PRO A 281 -11.74 17.68 -7.01
N ALA A 282 -10.42 17.59 -7.18
CA ALA A 282 -9.80 16.81 -8.25
C ALA A 282 -10.05 15.31 -8.10
N ILE A 283 -9.89 14.74 -6.89
CA ILE A 283 -10.14 13.33 -6.64
C ILE A 283 -11.63 13.01 -6.77
N ALA A 284 -12.49 13.87 -6.23
CA ALA A 284 -13.95 13.72 -6.35
C ALA A 284 -14.38 13.68 -7.82
N LYS A 285 -13.88 14.65 -8.64
CA LYS A 285 -14.14 14.68 -10.07
C LYS A 285 -13.63 13.42 -10.77
N THR A 286 -12.38 13.02 -10.52
CA THR A 286 -11.80 11.83 -11.15
C THR A 286 -12.62 10.57 -10.88
N LEU A 287 -13.06 10.36 -9.65
CA LEU A 287 -13.85 9.18 -9.29
C LEU A 287 -15.25 9.22 -9.90
N LEU A 288 -15.96 10.34 -9.76
CA LEU A 288 -17.32 10.49 -10.27
C LEU A 288 -17.38 10.46 -11.81
N ASP A 289 -16.41 11.06 -12.50
CA ASP A 289 -16.30 10.99 -13.96
C ASP A 289 -16.10 9.54 -14.46
N ASN A 290 -15.53 8.67 -13.62
CA ASN A 290 -15.35 7.24 -13.91
C ASN A 290 -16.46 6.34 -13.29
N GLY A 291 -17.57 6.91 -12.84
CA GLY A 291 -18.72 6.15 -12.32
C GLY A 291 -18.51 5.59 -10.91
N ILE A 292 -17.41 5.94 -10.23
CA ILE A 292 -17.08 5.46 -8.88
C ILE A 292 -17.64 6.42 -7.84
N LYS A 293 -18.42 5.93 -6.89
CA LYS A 293 -18.97 6.73 -5.77
C LYS A 293 -17.95 6.83 -4.64
N PRO A 294 -17.37 8.03 -4.37
CA PRO A 294 -16.43 8.19 -3.26
C PRO A 294 -17.17 8.37 -1.93
N ILE A 295 -16.70 7.67 -0.91
CA ILE A 295 -17.22 7.78 0.45
C ILE A 295 -16.16 8.45 1.31
N TYR A 296 -16.45 9.66 1.78
CA TYR A 296 -15.60 10.46 2.66
C TYR A 296 -16.22 10.64 4.04
N PRO A 297 -15.39 10.85 5.08
CA PRO A 297 -15.90 11.27 6.38
C PRO A 297 -16.37 12.72 6.35
N TYR A 298 -17.18 13.09 7.34
CA TYR A 298 -17.44 14.50 7.60
C TYR A 298 -16.15 15.22 7.97
N ARG A 299 -15.85 16.32 7.28
CA ARG A 299 -14.75 17.21 7.61
C ARG A 299 -15.29 18.50 8.23
N ARG A 300 -15.01 18.71 9.52
CA ARG A 300 -15.39 19.94 10.19
C ARG A 300 -14.73 21.15 9.52
N PRO A 301 -15.51 22.21 9.19
CA PRO A 301 -14.93 23.44 8.66
C PRO A 301 -13.91 24.05 9.64
N MET A 302 -12.72 24.39 9.14
CA MET A 302 -11.66 25.03 9.93
C MET A 302 -11.84 26.55 9.97
N THR A 303 -12.97 27.00 10.50
CA THR A 303 -13.25 28.43 10.68
C THR A 303 -12.85 28.86 12.07
N LYS A 304 -12.24 30.04 12.22
CA LYS A 304 -11.89 30.66 13.50
C LYS A 304 -13.14 30.73 14.40
N LYS A 305 -12.96 30.43 15.70
CA LYS A 305 -14.07 30.48 16.65
C LYS A 305 -14.68 31.89 16.66
N GLY A 306 -16.02 31.97 16.60
CA GLY A 306 -16.75 33.21 16.57
C GLY A 306 -16.97 33.80 15.16
N PHE A 307 -16.43 33.16 14.12
CA PHE A 307 -16.65 33.58 12.72
C PHE A 307 -17.68 32.70 12.02
N PHE A 308 -18.44 33.31 11.11
CA PHE A 308 -19.38 32.60 10.23
C PHE A 308 -18.64 31.53 9.42
N LYS A 309 -19.21 30.36 9.38
CA LYS A 309 -18.70 29.22 8.62
C LYS A 309 -19.11 29.32 7.15
N LYS A 310 -18.40 28.60 6.26
CA LYS A 310 -18.66 28.65 4.81
C LYS A 310 -20.12 28.34 4.46
N TYR A 311 -20.74 27.40 5.16
CA TYR A 311 -22.13 26.97 4.89
C TYR A 311 -23.20 28.00 5.33
N GLU A 312 -22.83 29.05 6.08
CA GLU A 312 -23.73 30.16 6.44
C GLU A 312 -23.78 31.21 5.33
N TYR A 313 -22.93 31.08 4.29
CA TYR A 313 -23.01 31.85 3.06
C TYR A 313 -23.69 30.96 2.03
N VAL A 314 -24.88 31.38 1.56
CA VAL A 314 -25.70 30.62 0.62
C VAL A 314 -25.27 30.93 -0.81
N TYR A 315 -24.91 29.91 -1.58
CA TYR A 315 -24.60 30.07 -3.00
C TYR A 315 -25.88 30.03 -3.81
N ASP A 316 -26.07 31.05 -4.66
CA ASP A 316 -27.13 31.13 -5.65
C ASP A 316 -26.53 30.78 -7.02
N GLU A 317 -26.92 29.62 -7.55
CA GLU A 317 -26.38 29.09 -8.80
C GLU A 317 -26.89 29.90 -10.02
N TYR A 318 -28.13 30.36 -9.96
CA TYR A 318 -28.76 31.10 -11.05
C TYR A 318 -28.11 32.49 -11.28
N PHE A 319 -27.82 33.20 -10.18
CA PHE A 319 -27.16 34.51 -10.23
C PHE A 319 -25.64 34.44 -10.10
N ASP A 320 -25.07 33.27 -9.94
CA ASP A 320 -23.64 33.03 -9.65
C ASP A 320 -23.10 33.99 -8.61
N CYS A 321 -23.69 33.96 -7.41
CA CYS A 321 -23.31 34.83 -6.30
C CYS A 321 -23.47 34.12 -4.95
N TYR A 322 -22.89 34.70 -3.92
CA TYR A 322 -23.16 34.28 -2.54
C TYR A 322 -24.01 35.30 -1.80
N LEU A 323 -24.94 34.84 -1.00
CA LEU A 323 -25.66 35.65 -0.01
C LEU A 323 -24.98 35.46 1.35
N CYS A 324 -24.59 36.55 2.02
CA CYS A 324 -24.07 36.51 3.38
C CYS A 324 -25.19 36.38 4.44
N PRO A 325 -24.88 36.07 5.70
CA PRO A 325 -25.88 36.01 6.79
C PRO A 325 -26.67 37.28 7.00
N ASN A 326 -26.21 38.44 6.51
CA ASN A 326 -26.93 39.71 6.49
C ASN A 326 -27.62 39.97 5.12
N HIS A 327 -27.91 38.93 4.35
CA HIS A 327 -28.61 38.98 3.05
C HIS A 327 -27.98 39.91 2.00
N GLN A 328 -26.66 40.23 2.14
CA GLN A 328 -25.96 41.02 1.12
C GLN A 328 -25.26 40.12 0.12
N VAL A 329 -25.24 40.55 -1.14
CA VAL A 329 -24.68 39.83 -2.28
C VAL A 329 -23.15 39.97 -2.30
N LEU A 330 -22.45 38.82 -2.37
CA LEU A 330 -21.06 38.75 -2.75
C LEU A 330 -20.98 38.33 -4.21
N ARG A 331 -20.41 39.22 -5.04
CA ARG A 331 -20.34 39.01 -6.49
C ARG A 331 -19.04 38.33 -6.90
N TYR A 332 -19.08 37.60 -8.00
CA TYR A 332 -17.91 37.04 -8.64
C TYR A 332 -16.88 38.15 -8.92
N SER A 333 -15.64 37.91 -8.58
CA SER A 333 -14.51 38.83 -8.79
C SER A 333 -13.51 38.29 -9.80
N THR A 334 -13.07 37.07 -9.58
CA THR A 334 -12.08 36.37 -10.44
C THR A 334 -12.03 34.89 -10.11
N THR A 335 -11.46 34.08 -11.01
CA THR A 335 -11.02 32.71 -10.73
C THR A 335 -9.51 32.71 -10.72
N ASN A 336 -8.93 32.19 -9.64
CA ASN A 336 -7.48 32.12 -9.46
C ASN A 336 -6.86 30.91 -10.19
N ARG A 337 -5.51 30.80 -10.22
CA ARG A 337 -4.80 29.70 -10.89
C ARG A 337 -4.99 28.33 -10.22
N GLU A 338 -5.49 28.30 -9.00
CA GLU A 338 -5.81 27.06 -8.26
C GLU A 338 -7.23 26.58 -8.54
N GLY A 339 -8.01 27.27 -9.39
CA GLY A 339 -9.38 26.93 -9.75
C GLY A 339 -10.44 27.45 -8.79
N TYR A 340 -10.09 28.34 -7.85
CA TYR A 340 -11.08 28.94 -6.96
C TYR A 340 -11.66 30.22 -7.54
N ARG A 341 -12.98 30.24 -7.74
CA ARG A 341 -13.79 31.47 -7.94
C ARG A 341 -13.79 32.25 -6.63
N GLU A 342 -13.51 33.54 -6.69
CA GLU A 342 -13.57 34.45 -5.55
C GLU A 342 -14.81 35.35 -5.67
N TYR A 343 -15.64 35.32 -4.64
CA TYR A 343 -16.83 36.17 -4.50
C TYR A 343 -16.58 37.17 -3.39
N LYS A 344 -16.73 38.47 -3.72
CA LYS A 344 -16.37 39.59 -2.83
C LYS A 344 -17.59 40.42 -2.45
N SER A 345 -17.67 40.79 -1.18
CA SER A 345 -18.68 41.69 -0.66
C SER A 345 -18.34 43.16 -1.01
N ASN A 346 -19.35 44.02 -0.95
CA ASN A 346 -19.14 45.46 -1.10
C ASN A 346 -18.61 46.06 0.23
N PRO A 347 -17.38 46.62 0.26
CA PRO A 347 -16.78 47.20 1.47
C PRO A 347 -17.61 48.32 2.10
N ALA A 348 -18.25 49.16 1.29
CA ALA A 348 -19.03 50.28 1.80
C ALA A 348 -20.27 49.83 2.59
N ILE A 349 -20.91 48.75 2.16
CA ILE A 349 -22.02 48.13 2.88
C ILE A 349 -21.52 47.43 4.16
N CYS A 350 -20.39 46.70 4.05
CA CYS A 350 -19.83 45.93 5.14
C CYS A 350 -19.28 46.80 6.27
N ALA A 351 -18.80 48.02 5.99
CA ALA A 351 -18.28 48.94 6.99
C ALA A 351 -19.31 49.23 8.09
N ASN A 352 -20.61 49.27 7.76
CA ASN A 352 -21.69 49.52 8.71
C ASN A 352 -22.46 48.26 9.10
N CYS A 353 -21.92 47.07 8.82
CA CYS A 353 -22.61 45.82 9.06
C CYS A 353 -22.53 45.43 10.56
N PRO A 354 -23.64 45.09 11.23
CA PRO A 354 -23.62 44.70 12.66
C PRO A 354 -22.87 43.38 12.91
N TYR A 355 -22.68 42.56 11.85
CA TYR A 355 -21.98 41.29 11.95
C TYR A 355 -20.52 41.35 11.48
N LEU A 356 -19.96 42.54 11.25
CA LEU A 356 -18.61 42.70 10.69
C LEU A 356 -17.55 41.94 11.49
N SER A 357 -17.61 41.99 12.81
CA SER A 357 -16.67 41.34 13.74
C SER A 357 -16.71 39.79 13.67
N GLN A 358 -17.85 39.23 13.25
CA GLN A 358 -18.03 37.78 13.07
C GLN A 358 -17.81 37.34 11.62
N CYS A 359 -17.64 38.30 10.70
CA CYS A 359 -17.56 38.05 9.27
C CYS A 359 -16.11 38.12 8.75
N THR A 360 -15.38 39.21 9.04
CA THR A 360 -14.04 39.42 8.49
C THR A 360 -13.18 40.31 9.37
N GLU A 361 -11.85 40.03 9.37
CA GLU A 361 -10.81 40.88 9.98
C GLU A 361 -10.09 41.72 8.92
N SER A 362 -10.60 41.76 7.68
CA SER A 362 -9.99 42.54 6.61
C SER A 362 -10.02 44.04 6.93
N LYS A 363 -8.88 44.72 6.77
CA LYS A 363 -8.74 46.16 6.99
C LYS A 363 -9.71 46.97 6.07
N ASN A 364 -10.06 46.43 4.92
CA ASN A 364 -10.96 47.02 3.95
C ASN A 364 -12.42 46.61 4.17
N HIS A 365 -12.75 45.97 5.31
CA HIS A 365 -14.11 45.47 5.59
C HIS A 365 -14.70 44.55 4.52
N GLN A 366 -13.85 43.95 3.65
CA GLN A 366 -14.29 43.10 2.55
C GLN A 366 -14.21 41.62 2.94
N LYS A 367 -15.30 40.91 2.77
CA LYS A 367 -15.35 39.45 2.86
C LYS A 367 -15.15 38.84 1.49
N THR A 368 -14.26 37.84 1.42
CA THR A 368 -14.11 36.94 0.26
C THR A 368 -14.55 35.55 0.61
N VAL A 369 -15.41 34.95 -0.17
CA VAL A 369 -15.81 33.56 -0.13
C VAL A 369 -15.31 32.89 -1.40
N THR A 370 -14.72 31.70 -1.29
CA THR A 370 -14.16 30.97 -2.43
C THR A 370 -14.96 29.71 -2.73
N ARG A 371 -15.14 29.42 -4.03
CA ARG A 371 -15.78 28.19 -4.54
C ARG A 371 -14.90 27.60 -5.65
N HIS A 372 -14.49 26.37 -5.52
CA HIS A 372 -13.71 25.73 -6.59
C HIS A 372 -14.60 25.46 -7.80
N ILE A 373 -14.06 25.54 -9.03
CA ILE A 373 -14.83 25.24 -10.27
C ILE A 373 -15.39 23.81 -10.25
N TRP A 374 -14.75 22.90 -9.56
CA TRP A 374 -15.19 21.52 -9.32
C TRP A 374 -15.88 21.30 -7.96
N GLU A 375 -16.34 22.36 -7.29
CA GLU A 375 -17.10 22.23 -6.03
C GLU A 375 -18.37 21.36 -6.18
N PRO A 376 -19.11 21.37 -7.29
CA PRO A 376 -20.28 20.51 -7.47
C PRO A 376 -19.99 19.03 -7.25
N TYR A 377 -18.78 18.56 -7.61
CA TYR A 377 -18.37 17.17 -7.34
C TYR A 377 -18.23 16.87 -5.84
N LEU A 378 -17.78 17.84 -5.04
CA LEU A 378 -17.73 17.69 -3.58
C LEU A 378 -19.14 17.72 -2.95
N GLU A 379 -20.05 18.49 -3.52
CA GLU A 379 -21.47 18.56 -3.10
C GLU A 379 -22.15 17.19 -3.36
N ILE A 380 -21.95 16.60 -4.54
CA ILE A 380 -22.38 15.22 -4.83
C ILE A 380 -21.80 14.21 -3.82
N CYS A 381 -20.52 14.35 -3.45
CA CYS A 381 -19.93 13.49 -2.44
C CYS A 381 -20.57 13.63 -1.05
N GLU A 382 -21.05 14.85 -0.68
CA GLU A 382 -21.81 15.05 0.55
C GLU A 382 -23.19 14.39 0.47
N GLU A 383 -23.88 14.46 -0.67
CA GLU A 383 -25.14 13.77 -0.90
C GLU A 383 -24.96 12.25 -0.79
N ILE A 384 -23.93 11.70 -1.42
CA ILE A 384 -23.56 10.28 -1.30
C ILE A 384 -23.35 9.91 0.18
N ARG A 385 -22.63 10.72 0.93
CA ARG A 385 -22.36 10.47 2.36
C ARG A 385 -23.64 10.37 3.20
N HIS A 386 -24.70 11.08 2.82
CA HIS A 386 -26.00 11.06 3.48
C HIS A 386 -26.93 9.94 2.99
N THR A 387 -26.55 9.22 1.94
CA THR A 387 -27.31 8.06 1.46
C THR A 387 -27.24 6.91 2.46
N VAL A 388 -28.35 6.18 2.61
CA VAL A 388 -28.44 5.02 3.51
C VAL A 388 -27.34 3.99 3.17
N GLY A 389 -26.69 3.45 4.19
CA GLY A 389 -25.62 2.44 4.06
C GLY A 389 -24.20 3.02 3.86
N MET A 390 -24.04 4.31 3.54
CA MET A 390 -22.71 4.87 3.26
C MET A 390 -21.90 5.10 4.54
N LYS A 391 -22.55 5.38 5.65
CA LYS A 391 -21.88 5.51 6.95
C LYS A 391 -21.30 4.18 7.41
N GLU A 392 -22.03 3.11 7.23
CA GLU A 392 -21.62 1.74 7.56
C GLU A 392 -20.41 1.32 6.74
N TRP A 393 -20.36 1.67 5.45
CA TRP A 393 -19.18 1.47 4.62
C TRP A 393 -17.94 2.22 5.14
N TYR A 394 -18.11 3.45 5.59
CA TYR A 394 -16.99 4.20 6.18
C TYR A 394 -16.50 3.56 7.49
N GLU A 395 -17.40 3.06 8.33
CA GLU A 395 -17.06 2.41 9.59
C GLU A 395 -16.28 1.10 9.39
N LYS A 396 -16.53 0.36 8.29
CA LYS A 396 -15.79 -0.86 7.93
C LYS A 396 -14.30 -0.64 7.67
N ARG A 397 -13.82 0.59 7.53
CA ARG A 397 -12.37 0.88 7.44
C ARG A 397 -11.58 0.31 8.62
N LYS A 398 -12.14 0.30 9.80
CA LYS A 398 -11.50 -0.22 11.02
C LYS A 398 -11.22 -1.73 10.91
N GLU A 399 -12.12 -2.46 10.28
CA GLU A 399 -12.05 -3.91 10.13
C GLU A 399 -11.26 -4.33 8.87
N SER A 400 -11.11 -3.44 7.91
CA SER A 400 -10.42 -3.65 6.63
C SER A 400 -9.03 -3.02 6.62
N ILE A 401 -8.89 -1.82 6.06
CA ILE A 401 -7.60 -1.18 5.78
C ILE A 401 -6.79 -0.85 7.06
N GLU A 402 -7.46 -0.36 8.12
CA GLU A 402 -6.76 -0.04 9.37
C GLU A 402 -6.22 -1.31 10.05
N ARG A 403 -6.97 -2.41 9.99
CA ARG A 403 -6.53 -3.72 10.49
C ARG A 403 -5.35 -4.27 9.69
N ILE A 404 -5.32 -4.06 8.36
CA ILE A 404 -4.18 -4.42 7.52
C ILE A 404 -2.93 -3.71 8.00
N PHE A 405 -2.99 -2.39 8.22
CA PHE A 405 -1.84 -1.62 8.72
C PHE A 405 -1.40 -2.05 10.11
N GLY A 406 -2.36 -2.31 11.00
CA GLY A 406 -2.08 -2.87 12.32
C GLY A 406 -1.30 -4.19 12.21
N THR A 407 -1.82 -5.14 11.44
CA THR A 407 -1.21 -6.45 11.21
C THR A 407 0.17 -6.34 10.56
N ALA A 408 0.33 -5.52 9.53
CA ALA A 408 1.60 -5.32 8.84
C ALA A 408 2.69 -4.73 9.78
N LYS A 409 2.31 -3.81 10.64
CA LYS A 409 3.22 -3.17 11.59
C LYS A 409 3.61 -4.07 12.76
N GLU A 410 2.66 -4.85 13.29
CA GLU A 410 2.91 -5.71 14.47
C GLU A 410 3.59 -7.02 14.10
N PHE A 411 3.13 -7.68 13.03
CA PHE A 411 3.51 -9.06 12.73
C PHE A 411 4.43 -9.23 11.51
N HIS A 412 4.56 -8.19 10.66
CA HIS A 412 5.34 -8.27 9.43
C HIS A 412 6.46 -7.21 9.34
N GLY A 413 6.84 -6.60 10.46
CA GLY A 413 7.98 -5.70 10.56
C GLY A 413 7.87 -4.39 9.76
N MET A 414 6.63 -3.88 9.54
CA MET A 414 6.39 -2.71 8.70
C MET A 414 6.44 -1.36 9.46
N ARG A 415 6.79 -1.34 10.76
CA ARG A 415 6.91 -0.09 11.53
C ARG A 415 8.07 0.79 11.08
N TYR A 416 9.18 0.16 10.71
CA TYR A 416 10.39 0.83 10.24
C TYR A 416 11.11 -0.02 9.19
N THR A 417 11.99 0.62 8.42
CA THR A 417 12.84 -0.08 7.47
C THR A 417 14.31 0.02 7.85
N ARG A 418 15.10 -0.98 7.43
CA ARG A 418 16.56 -0.97 7.44
C ARG A 418 17.14 -0.74 6.05
N TYR A 419 16.29 -0.68 5.05
CA TYR A 419 16.65 -0.42 3.67
C TYR A 419 16.66 1.08 3.39
N ASN A 420 17.51 1.50 2.47
CA ASN A 420 17.59 2.86 1.95
C ASN A 420 17.16 2.85 0.48
N GLY A 421 16.39 3.85 0.09
CA GLY A 421 15.91 4.02 -1.27
C GLY A 421 14.56 3.37 -1.56
N LYS A 422 13.82 4.01 -2.48
CA LYS A 422 12.44 3.68 -2.85
C LYS A 422 12.30 2.25 -3.38
N ALA A 423 13.20 1.82 -4.26
CA ALA A 423 13.14 0.48 -4.87
C ALA A 423 13.20 -0.67 -3.84
N LEU A 424 14.05 -0.54 -2.80
CA LEU A 424 14.08 -1.52 -1.71
C LEU A 424 12.86 -1.43 -0.80
N MET A 425 12.26 -0.25 -0.69
CA MET A 425 10.99 -0.08 0.02
C MET A 425 9.83 -0.72 -0.74
N GLU A 426 9.78 -0.57 -2.06
CA GLU A 426 8.79 -1.24 -2.92
C GLU A 426 8.88 -2.76 -2.78
N MET A 427 10.08 -3.33 -2.85
CA MET A 427 10.32 -4.74 -2.58
C MET A 427 9.82 -5.15 -1.19
N LYS A 428 10.20 -4.41 -0.14
CA LYS A 428 9.81 -4.72 1.24
C LYS A 428 8.29 -4.72 1.42
N VAL A 429 7.62 -3.67 0.96
CA VAL A 429 6.17 -3.51 1.12
C VAL A 429 5.43 -4.52 0.27
N GLY A 430 5.88 -4.73 -0.97
CA GLY A 430 5.31 -5.74 -1.87
C GLY A 430 5.36 -7.14 -1.28
N LEU A 431 6.52 -7.57 -0.81
CA LEU A 431 6.67 -8.87 -0.14
C LEU A 431 5.86 -8.95 1.17
N THR A 432 5.75 -7.86 1.93
CA THR A 432 4.91 -7.83 3.13
C THR A 432 3.45 -8.10 2.78
N PHE A 433 2.89 -7.38 1.81
CA PHE A 433 1.49 -7.55 1.42
C PHE A 433 1.25 -8.87 0.67
N ALA A 434 2.20 -9.32 -0.16
CA ALA A 434 2.19 -10.64 -0.75
C ALA A 434 2.08 -11.75 0.31
N CYS A 435 2.91 -11.68 1.35
CA CYS A 435 2.87 -12.62 2.48
C CYS A 435 1.57 -12.57 3.28
N MET A 436 0.98 -11.37 3.46
CA MET A 436 -0.31 -11.23 4.13
C MET A 436 -1.44 -11.88 3.33
N ASN A 437 -1.49 -11.62 2.01
CA ASN A 437 -2.46 -12.25 1.12
C ASN A 437 -2.24 -13.76 1.05
N LEU A 438 -1.00 -14.22 0.90
CA LEU A 438 -0.65 -15.64 0.83
C LEU A 438 -1.05 -16.40 2.10
N LYS A 439 -0.78 -15.83 3.27
CA LYS A 439 -1.19 -16.41 4.57
C LYS A 439 -2.71 -16.51 4.68
N LYS A 440 -3.43 -15.53 4.15
CA LYS A 440 -4.90 -15.52 4.14
C LYS A 440 -5.45 -16.51 3.13
N LEU A 441 -4.87 -16.58 1.93
CA LEU A 441 -5.20 -17.54 0.88
C LEU A 441 -5.09 -18.98 1.41
N ALA A 442 -3.94 -19.34 1.96
CA ALA A 442 -3.70 -20.65 2.50
C ALA A 442 -4.73 -21.06 3.56
N LYS A 443 -5.03 -20.17 4.51
CA LYS A 443 -6.05 -20.40 5.54
C LYS A 443 -7.46 -20.55 4.96
N MET A 444 -7.80 -19.75 3.94
CA MET A 444 -9.13 -19.82 3.32
C MET A 444 -9.28 -21.08 2.45
N LYS A 445 -8.26 -21.43 1.65
CA LYS A 445 -8.26 -22.70 0.90
C LYS A 445 -8.42 -23.90 1.85
N ARG A 446 -7.69 -23.91 2.98
CA ARG A 446 -7.87 -24.95 4.00
C ARG A 446 -9.30 -25.05 4.53
N ARG A 447 -9.89 -23.88 4.91
CA ARG A 447 -11.28 -23.85 5.44
C ARG A 447 -12.32 -24.30 4.42
N LYS A 448 -12.09 -24.03 3.14
CA LYS A 448 -12.97 -24.43 2.03
C LYS A 448 -12.68 -25.84 1.51
N GLY A 449 -11.67 -26.54 2.03
CA GLY A 449 -11.25 -27.86 1.53
C GLY A 449 -10.65 -27.82 0.11
N LEU A 450 -10.06 -26.68 -0.28
CA LEU A 450 -9.48 -26.44 -1.59
C LEU A 450 -7.95 -26.66 -1.65
N LEU A 451 -7.34 -27.15 -0.58
CA LEU A 451 -5.94 -27.55 -0.62
C LEU A 451 -5.83 -28.92 -1.29
N ASP A 452 -4.88 -29.05 -2.20
CA ASP A 452 -4.60 -30.34 -2.80
C ASP A 452 -4.30 -31.40 -1.72
N PRO A 453 -4.76 -32.65 -1.93
CA PRO A 453 -4.43 -33.73 -1.00
C PRO A 453 -2.91 -33.90 -0.91
N VAL A 454 -2.46 -34.32 0.26
CA VAL A 454 -1.03 -34.61 0.47
C VAL A 454 -0.59 -35.62 -0.58
N ASP A 455 0.44 -35.30 -1.35
CA ASP A 455 1.06 -36.26 -2.25
C ASP A 455 1.68 -37.40 -1.45
N THR A 456 0.95 -38.48 -1.33
CA THR A 456 1.38 -39.70 -0.66
C THR A 456 2.24 -40.63 -1.55
N SER A 457 2.48 -40.22 -2.81
CA SER A 457 3.24 -41.03 -3.79
C SER A 457 4.65 -41.32 -3.31
N PHE A 458 5.29 -40.38 -2.62
CA PHE A 458 6.62 -40.59 -2.02
C PHE A 458 6.61 -41.65 -0.94
N LEU A 459 5.61 -41.64 -0.04
CA LEU A 459 5.46 -42.65 1.01
C LEU A 459 5.19 -44.05 0.42
N LEU A 460 4.38 -44.10 -0.63
CA LEU A 460 4.09 -45.35 -1.36
C LEU A 460 5.32 -45.87 -2.09
N ASN A 461 6.11 -44.99 -2.70
CA ASN A 461 7.39 -45.37 -3.32
C ASN A 461 8.41 -45.83 -2.29
N LEU A 462 8.54 -45.14 -1.16
CA LEU A 462 9.45 -45.52 -0.07
C LEU A 462 9.05 -46.87 0.55
N LEU A 463 7.77 -47.11 0.77
CA LEU A 463 7.23 -48.40 1.20
C LEU A 463 7.49 -49.50 0.15
N GLY A 464 7.32 -49.16 -1.15
CA GLY A 464 7.64 -50.06 -2.25
C GLY A 464 9.12 -50.47 -2.28
N ASP A 465 10.01 -49.49 -2.09
CA ASP A 465 11.47 -49.76 -2.04
C ASP A 465 11.88 -50.51 -0.78
N LEU A 466 11.28 -50.22 0.36
CA LEU A 466 11.50 -50.97 1.62
C LEU A 466 11.04 -52.41 1.47
N ILE A 467 9.89 -52.66 0.86
CA ILE A 467 9.36 -54.00 0.56
C ILE A 467 10.29 -54.75 -0.41
N ARG A 468 10.80 -54.06 -1.46
CA ARG A 468 11.79 -54.64 -2.38
C ARG A 468 13.09 -55.01 -1.66
N PHE A 469 13.59 -54.11 -0.82
CA PHE A 469 14.80 -54.34 -0.03
C PHE A 469 14.64 -55.53 0.94
N LEU A 470 13.49 -55.65 1.62
CA LEU A 470 13.20 -56.78 2.52
C LEU A 470 13.05 -58.09 1.73
N LYS A 471 12.43 -58.06 0.53
CA LYS A 471 12.34 -59.22 -0.35
C LYS A 471 13.71 -59.67 -0.88
N MET A 472 14.61 -58.72 -1.22
CA MET A 472 15.98 -59.05 -1.63
C MET A 472 16.79 -59.68 -0.49
N LYS A 473 16.63 -59.28 0.76
CA LYS A 473 17.28 -59.92 1.92
C LYS A 473 16.74 -61.34 2.17
N SER A 474 15.45 -61.58 2.02
CA SER A 474 14.89 -62.92 2.21
C SER A 474 15.33 -63.92 1.14
N VAL A 475 15.71 -63.42 -0.07
CA VAL A 475 16.24 -64.29 -1.16
C VAL A 475 17.74 -64.60 -0.96
N SER A 476 18.49 -63.65 -0.32
CA SER A 476 19.93 -63.90 -0.02
C SER A 476 20.15 -64.85 1.15
N GLU A 477 19.18 -65.01 2.08
CA GLU A 477 19.27 -66.00 3.15
C GLU A 477 18.86 -67.43 2.76
N VAL A 478 18.24 -67.61 1.59
CA VAL A 478 17.85 -68.96 1.07
C VAL A 478 18.95 -69.55 0.17
N LEU A 479 20.02 -68.83 -0.13
CA LEU A 479 21.13 -69.31 -0.99
C LEU A 479 22.42 -69.69 -0.20
N VAL A 480 22.30 -69.82 1.11
CA VAL A 480 23.41 -70.32 1.97
C VAL A 480 22.89 -71.51 2.72
N PHE A 481 22.64 -72.57 1.98
CA PHE A 481 22.65 -73.96 2.47
C PHE A 481 23.07 -74.86 1.32
#